data_64925bd3e098638448523e16f8cdad3d
#
_entry.id   64925bd3e098638448523e16f8cdad3d
#
_cell.length_a   1.000
_cell.length_b   1.000
_cell.length_c   1.000
_cell.angle_alpha   90.00
_cell.angle_beta   90.00
_cell.angle_gamma   90.00
#
_symmetry.space_group_name_H-M   'P 1'
#
loop_
_entity.id
_entity.type
_entity.pdbx_description
1 polymer ?
#
loop_
_entity_poly.entity_id
_entity_poly.type
_entity_poly.pdbx_seq_one_letter_code
_entity_poly.pdbx_strand_id
1 'polypeptide(L)'
;MVLPLPHQRLGLDPVPEYDDLRKDGPVHEYDTEPGMDGRKQWLVTGYDEVREILADHARFSSMRPVDDEADRALLPGILQAYDPPDHTRLRRTVAPAYSARRMERLRPRIEEIVEDCLDGFESVGSPVDFVRHAAWPIPALIACEFLGVPRDDQAELSRMIRDSRESRLARQRTSSGLGVVNYTQRLAARKRRDPGEGMIGVIVREHGDELTDEELAGLAEGNLIMAAEQMAAQLAIAVLLLVTHPAQMALLRERPELVDGAAEEVIRHASIVEAPAPRVALAVLRVAGHDIRAGEVVTCSLLATNRARGERFDITRQNAGHLAFGHGIHHCVGAPLARLQLRVALPAVVRRFPALRLAVPEEDLRFKPGRPAPFAVEELPLEW
;
A
#
# COMPACT_ATOMS: atom_id res chain seq x y z
N MET A 1 4.34 3.55 -23.93
CA MET A 1 5.58 3.27 -23.19
C MET A 1 5.35 1.92 -22.51
N VAL A 2 6.14 0.91 -22.86
CA VAL A 2 6.03 -0.42 -22.21
C VAL A 2 6.57 -0.26 -20.79
N LEU A 3 5.81 -0.73 -19.79
CA LEU A 3 6.27 -0.72 -18.41
C LEU A 3 7.42 -1.73 -18.24
N PRO A 4 8.40 -1.45 -17.36
CA PRO A 4 9.38 -2.46 -16.97
C PRO A 4 8.72 -3.71 -16.41
N LEU A 5 9.31 -4.88 -16.61
CA LEU A 5 8.77 -6.16 -16.19
C LEU A 5 8.24 -6.21 -14.75
N PRO A 6 8.91 -5.60 -13.73
CA PRO A 6 8.39 -5.58 -12.36
C PRO A 6 7.01 -4.94 -12.18
N HIS A 7 6.52 -4.23 -13.19
CA HIS A 7 5.24 -3.50 -13.16
C HIS A 7 4.27 -3.94 -14.25
N GLN A 8 4.52 -5.09 -14.88
CA GLN A 8 3.63 -5.66 -15.88
C GLN A 8 2.71 -6.71 -15.25
N ARG A 9 1.42 -6.64 -15.63
CA ARG A 9 0.40 -7.63 -15.23
C ARG A 9 -0.55 -7.93 -16.37
N LEU A 10 -1.14 -9.12 -16.33
CA LEU A 10 -2.31 -9.52 -17.11
C LEU A 10 -3.52 -9.59 -16.16
N GLY A 11 -4.30 -8.50 -16.09
CA GLY A 11 -5.34 -8.41 -15.07
C GLY A 11 -4.75 -8.52 -13.66
N LEU A 12 -5.22 -9.46 -12.86
CA LEU A 12 -4.74 -9.72 -11.51
C LEU A 12 -3.46 -10.58 -11.45
N ASP A 13 -3.06 -11.18 -12.57
CA ASP A 13 -1.96 -12.13 -12.60
C ASP A 13 -0.63 -11.49 -13.06
N PRO A 14 0.51 -12.01 -12.59
CA PRO A 14 1.80 -11.66 -13.15
C PRO A 14 1.87 -12.07 -14.62
N VAL A 15 2.68 -11.37 -15.41
CA VAL A 15 2.94 -11.77 -16.81
C VAL A 15 3.70 -13.10 -16.88
N PRO A 16 3.48 -13.91 -17.95
CA PRO A 16 4.10 -15.25 -18.09
C PRO A 16 5.63 -15.26 -18.05
N GLU A 17 6.27 -14.16 -18.39
CA GLU A 17 7.71 -14.00 -18.36
C GLU A 17 8.30 -14.27 -16.97
N TYR A 18 7.55 -14.09 -15.90
CA TYR A 18 7.98 -14.45 -14.55
C TYR A 18 8.15 -15.96 -14.36
N ASP A 19 7.40 -16.79 -15.07
CA ASP A 19 7.55 -18.26 -15.02
C ASP A 19 8.86 -18.69 -15.68
N ASP A 20 9.25 -18.03 -16.76
CA ASP A 20 10.52 -18.31 -17.44
C ASP A 20 11.70 -17.83 -16.59
N LEU A 21 11.63 -16.63 -16.01
CA LEU A 21 12.64 -16.14 -15.10
C LEU A 21 12.86 -17.09 -13.91
N ARG A 22 11.78 -17.63 -13.32
CA ARG A 22 11.91 -18.58 -12.21
C ARG A 22 12.68 -19.87 -12.56
N LYS A 23 12.64 -20.31 -13.82
CA LYS A 23 13.42 -21.47 -14.28
C LYS A 23 14.92 -21.19 -14.36
N ASP A 24 15.26 -19.94 -14.68
CA ASP A 24 16.65 -19.50 -14.85
C ASP A 24 17.32 -19.04 -13.52
N GLY A 25 16.54 -19.01 -12.43
CA GLY A 25 17.02 -18.67 -11.09
C GLY A 25 16.30 -17.49 -10.45
N PRO A 26 16.77 -17.00 -9.27
CA PRO A 26 16.07 -15.98 -8.50
C PRO A 26 16.52 -14.54 -8.80
N VAL A 27 17.62 -14.34 -9.55
CA VAL A 27 18.25 -13.02 -9.79
C VAL A 27 18.56 -12.85 -11.26
N HIS A 28 18.11 -11.74 -11.83
CA HIS A 28 18.23 -11.46 -13.26
C HIS A 28 18.69 -10.03 -13.50
N GLU A 29 19.56 -9.88 -14.50
CA GLU A 29 19.85 -8.57 -15.08
C GLU A 29 18.66 -8.17 -15.99
N TYR A 30 18.20 -6.93 -15.92
CA TYR A 30 17.19 -6.44 -16.82
C TYR A 30 17.48 -5.02 -17.30
N ASP A 31 16.90 -4.68 -18.46
CA ASP A 31 17.13 -3.39 -19.08
C ASP A 31 16.63 -2.23 -18.23
N THR A 32 17.40 -1.15 -18.26
CA THR A 32 17.21 0.02 -17.42
C THR A 32 15.86 0.71 -17.63
N GLU A 33 15.19 1.05 -16.53
CA GLU A 33 14.09 2.01 -16.58
C GLU A 33 14.63 3.35 -17.13
N PRO A 34 13.84 4.04 -17.99
CA PRO A 34 14.19 5.40 -18.41
C PRO A 34 14.41 6.31 -17.19
N GLY A 35 15.53 6.99 -17.14
CA GLY A 35 15.88 7.91 -16.05
C GLY A 35 16.80 7.34 -14.95
N MET A 36 17.38 6.16 -15.16
CA MET A 36 18.35 5.54 -14.23
C MET A 36 19.81 5.63 -14.72
N ASP A 37 20.15 6.63 -15.51
CA ASP A 37 21.50 7.04 -15.93
C ASP A 37 22.44 5.90 -16.39
N GLY A 38 21.87 4.90 -17.13
CA GLY A 38 22.65 3.77 -17.66
C GLY A 38 23.21 2.81 -16.60
N ARG A 39 22.75 2.90 -15.35
CA ARG A 39 23.13 1.96 -14.28
C ARG A 39 22.52 0.59 -14.53
N LYS A 40 23.30 -0.44 -14.34
CA LYS A 40 22.84 -1.81 -14.40
C LYS A 40 21.77 -2.08 -13.33
N GLN A 41 20.71 -2.76 -13.71
CA GLN A 41 19.59 -3.09 -12.83
C GLN A 41 19.43 -4.60 -12.69
N TRP A 42 19.03 -5.00 -11.49
CA TRP A 42 18.81 -6.39 -11.12
C TRP A 42 17.37 -6.57 -10.68
N LEU A 43 16.68 -7.57 -11.21
CA LEU A 43 15.37 -8.03 -10.77
C LEU A 43 15.56 -9.29 -9.91
N VAL A 44 15.00 -9.27 -8.70
CA VAL A 44 15.05 -10.40 -7.77
C VAL A 44 13.63 -10.91 -7.54
N THR A 45 13.42 -12.21 -7.80
CA THR A 45 12.12 -12.89 -7.74
C THR A 45 12.09 -14.02 -6.70
N GLY A 46 13.25 -14.45 -6.19
CA GLY A 46 13.37 -15.49 -5.17
C GLY A 46 12.95 -14.99 -3.78
N TYR A 47 12.23 -15.83 -3.03
CA TYR A 47 11.69 -15.44 -1.71
C TYR A 47 12.80 -15.16 -0.68
N ASP A 48 13.79 -16.04 -0.62
CA ASP A 48 14.86 -15.92 0.38
C ASP A 48 15.81 -14.77 0.02
N GLU A 49 16.11 -14.58 -1.27
CA GLU A 49 16.94 -13.47 -1.77
C GLU A 49 16.25 -12.11 -1.54
N VAL A 50 14.96 -12.02 -1.81
CA VAL A 50 14.19 -10.80 -1.51
C VAL A 50 14.20 -10.49 -0.01
N ARG A 51 14.03 -11.49 0.84
CA ARG A 51 14.10 -11.31 2.30
C ARG A 51 15.49 -10.85 2.74
N GLU A 52 16.54 -11.48 2.22
CA GLU A 52 17.93 -11.10 2.53
C GLU A 52 18.18 -9.64 2.15
N ILE A 53 17.87 -9.25 0.91
CA ILE A 53 18.11 -7.89 0.41
C ILE A 53 17.32 -6.85 1.20
N LEU A 54 16.04 -7.11 1.48
CA LEU A 54 15.19 -6.17 2.21
C LEU A 54 15.56 -6.04 3.70
N ALA A 55 16.17 -7.07 4.28
CA ALA A 55 16.65 -7.04 5.67
C ALA A 55 18.00 -6.33 5.81
N ASP A 56 18.82 -6.34 4.79
CA ASP A 56 20.23 -5.89 4.86
C ASP A 56 20.37 -4.41 4.49
N HIS A 57 19.94 -3.56 5.38
CA HIS A 57 20.07 -2.11 5.23
C HIS A 57 21.52 -1.60 5.36
N ALA A 58 22.46 -2.43 5.82
CA ALA A 58 23.88 -2.06 5.89
C ALA A 58 24.57 -2.13 4.53
N ARG A 59 24.11 -3.03 3.64
CA ARG A 59 24.66 -3.23 2.32
C ARG A 59 23.76 -2.74 1.19
N PHE A 60 22.46 -2.52 1.46
CA PHE A 60 21.46 -2.06 0.50
C PHE A 60 20.73 -0.82 1.00
N SER A 61 20.98 0.33 0.40
CA SER A 61 20.30 1.59 0.71
C SER A 61 18.91 1.64 0.08
N SER A 62 17.93 2.20 0.79
CA SER A 62 16.63 2.59 0.23
C SER A 62 16.66 3.99 -0.37
N MET A 63 17.71 4.75 -0.09
CA MET A 63 17.91 6.08 -0.64
C MET A 63 18.30 5.97 -2.11
N ARG A 64 17.51 6.57 -3.00
CA ARG A 64 17.95 6.71 -4.39
C ARG A 64 19.23 7.57 -4.41
N PRO A 65 20.17 7.28 -5.29
CA PRO A 65 21.20 8.24 -5.63
C PRO A 65 20.49 9.42 -6.31
N VAL A 66 20.16 10.40 -5.53
CA VAL A 66 19.68 11.69 -6.04
C VAL A 66 20.93 12.52 -6.13
N ASP A 67 21.31 12.90 -7.35
CA ASP A 67 22.47 13.77 -7.58
C ASP A 67 22.24 15.19 -7.03
N ASP A 68 21.00 15.47 -6.57
CA ASP A 68 20.62 16.78 -6.03
C ASP A 68 20.16 16.66 -4.56
N GLU A 69 20.91 17.34 -3.67
CA GLU A 69 20.57 17.48 -2.25
C GLU A 69 19.20 18.18 -2.06
N ALA A 70 18.78 18.98 -3.04
CA ALA A 70 17.46 19.62 -3.06
C ALA A 70 16.29 18.60 -3.17
N ASP A 71 16.48 17.47 -3.89
CA ASP A 71 15.46 16.44 -4.00
C ASP A 71 15.26 15.65 -2.68
N ARG A 72 16.32 15.56 -1.84
CA ARG A 72 16.21 14.97 -0.49
C ARG A 72 15.45 15.88 0.47
N ALA A 73 15.61 17.20 0.31
CA ALA A 73 14.92 18.18 1.14
C ALA A 73 13.40 18.25 0.88
N LEU A 74 12.92 17.60 -0.21
CA LEU A 74 11.50 17.65 -0.61
C LEU A 74 10.60 16.66 0.14
N LEU A 75 11.15 15.76 0.98
CA LEU A 75 10.37 14.68 1.60
C LEU A 75 10.63 14.53 3.12
N PRO A 76 10.70 15.62 3.92
CA PRO A 76 10.88 15.48 5.37
C PRO A 76 9.76 14.61 5.95
N GLY A 77 10.13 13.62 6.78
CA GLY A 77 9.18 12.72 7.44
C GLY A 77 8.69 11.53 6.63
N ILE A 78 9.00 11.41 5.34
CA ILE A 78 8.60 10.25 4.53
C ILE A 78 9.54 9.08 4.79
N LEU A 79 9.13 8.14 5.66
CA LEU A 79 9.97 7.05 6.19
C LEU A 79 10.77 6.26 5.15
N GLN A 80 10.17 5.96 3.99
CA GLN A 80 10.84 5.19 2.94
C GLN A 80 11.96 5.94 2.21
N ALA A 81 12.09 7.24 2.45
CA ALA A 81 13.14 8.07 1.85
C ALA A 81 14.42 8.11 2.69
N TYR A 82 14.46 7.42 3.82
CA TYR A 82 15.57 7.48 4.77
C TYR A 82 16.18 6.10 5.03
N ASP A 83 17.51 6.09 5.26
CA ASP A 83 18.22 4.98 5.88
C ASP A 83 18.54 5.33 7.37
N PRO A 84 18.98 4.36 8.19
CA PRO A 84 19.48 4.66 9.53
C PRO A 84 20.68 5.64 9.49
N PRO A 85 20.81 6.58 10.44
CA PRO A 85 20.04 6.64 11.70
C PRO A 85 18.68 7.35 11.60
N ASP A 86 18.44 8.19 10.58
CA ASP A 86 17.23 9.01 10.47
C ASP A 86 15.96 8.16 10.32
N HIS A 87 15.99 7.11 9.50
CA HIS A 87 14.90 6.15 9.42
C HIS A 87 14.53 5.61 10.81
N THR A 88 15.53 5.20 11.60
CA THR A 88 15.30 4.59 12.92
C THR A 88 14.67 5.61 13.88
N ARG A 89 15.15 6.85 13.86
CA ARG A 89 14.61 7.96 14.66
C ARG A 89 13.14 8.20 14.34
N LEU A 90 12.83 8.43 13.07
CA LEU A 90 11.46 8.70 12.60
C LEU A 90 10.53 7.50 12.85
N ARG A 91 10.97 6.28 12.55
CA ARG A 91 10.16 5.08 12.75
C ARG A 91 9.79 4.85 14.21
N ARG A 92 10.70 5.13 15.14
CA ARG A 92 10.45 5.02 16.57
C ARG A 92 9.29 5.90 17.03
N THR A 93 9.13 7.09 16.44
CA THR A 93 8.04 8.01 16.81
C THR A 93 6.68 7.56 16.28
N VAL A 94 6.64 6.86 15.15
CA VAL A 94 5.40 6.46 14.47
C VAL A 94 4.89 5.09 14.93
N ALA A 95 5.80 4.13 15.15
CA ALA A 95 5.44 2.72 15.41
C ALA A 95 4.46 2.52 16.59
N PRO A 96 4.54 3.25 17.72
CA PRO A 96 3.61 3.10 18.83
C PRO A 96 2.14 3.38 18.46
N ALA A 97 1.89 4.25 17.45
CA ALA A 97 0.55 4.55 16.98
C ALA A 97 -0.16 3.33 16.35
N TYR A 98 0.60 2.37 15.83
CA TYR A 98 0.10 1.14 15.22
C TYR A 98 0.08 -0.07 16.17
N SER A 99 0.20 0.15 17.47
CA SER A 99 0.14 -0.94 18.47
C SER A 99 -1.22 -1.65 18.46
N ALA A 100 -1.21 -2.95 18.79
CA ALA A 100 -2.42 -3.77 18.85
C ALA A 100 -3.52 -3.13 19.73
N ARG A 101 -3.14 -2.58 20.90
CA ARG A 101 -4.09 -1.88 21.78
C ARG A 101 -4.76 -0.68 21.13
N ARG A 102 -4.06 0.05 20.27
CA ARG A 102 -4.64 1.20 19.55
C ARG A 102 -5.53 0.74 18.41
N MET A 103 -5.14 -0.32 17.70
CA MET A 103 -5.96 -0.93 16.67
C MET A 103 -7.30 -1.41 17.24
N GLU A 104 -7.29 -2.08 18.38
CA GLU A 104 -8.55 -2.53 19.00
C GLU A 104 -9.44 -1.36 19.48
N ARG A 105 -8.86 -0.26 19.93
CA ARG A 105 -9.65 0.94 20.27
C ARG A 105 -10.24 1.64 19.03
N LEU A 106 -9.58 1.52 17.89
CA LEU A 106 -10.05 2.10 16.64
C LEU A 106 -11.11 1.23 15.94
N ARG A 107 -11.17 -0.06 16.24
CA ARG A 107 -12.07 -1.04 15.62
C ARG A 107 -13.54 -0.58 15.58
N PRO A 108 -14.19 -0.16 16.68
CA PRO A 108 -15.61 0.23 16.63
C PRO A 108 -15.85 1.39 15.65
N ARG A 109 -14.91 2.33 15.57
CA ARG A 109 -15.03 3.45 14.64
C ARG A 109 -14.83 3.04 13.18
N ILE A 110 -13.94 2.07 12.92
CA ILE A 110 -13.79 1.47 11.58
C ILE A 110 -15.07 0.74 11.18
N GLU A 111 -15.70 0.00 12.09
CA GLU A 111 -16.97 -0.70 11.86
C GLU A 111 -18.09 0.30 11.48
N GLU A 112 -18.24 1.40 12.22
CA GLU A 112 -19.17 2.48 11.87
C GLU A 112 -18.90 3.05 10.47
N ILE A 113 -17.65 3.40 10.16
CA ILE A 113 -17.28 3.97 8.85
C ILE A 113 -17.58 3.00 7.72
N VAL A 114 -17.29 1.71 7.91
CA VAL A 114 -17.58 0.68 6.90
C VAL A 114 -19.08 0.55 6.66
N GLU A 115 -19.90 0.45 7.71
CA GLU A 115 -21.35 0.32 7.57
C GLU A 115 -21.97 1.58 6.93
N ASP A 116 -21.58 2.79 7.37
CA ASP A 116 -22.05 4.07 6.79
C ASP A 116 -21.72 4.16 5.29
N CYS A 117 -20.49 3.74 4.88
CA CYS A 117 -20.12 3.74 3.48
C CYS A 117 -20.87 2.69 2.66
N LEU A 118 -21.15 1.51 3.25
CA LEU A 118 -21.94 0.47 2.59
C LEU A 118 -23.42 0.87 2.48
N ASP A 119 -23.97 1.62 3.46
CA ASP A 119 -25.30 2.24 3.37
C ASP A 119 -25.35 3.20 2.17
N GLY A 120 -24.33 4.07 2.06
CA GLY A 120 -24.18 4.97 0.92
C GLY A 120 -24.09 4.23 -0.41
N PHE A 121 -23.28 3.17 -0.49
CA PHE A 121 -23.11 2.34 -1.67
C PHE A 121 -24.44 1.68 -2.09
N GLU A 122 -25.16 1.08 -1.15
CA GLU A 122 -26.46 0.44 -1.40
C GLU A 122 -27.51 1.44 -1.86
N SER A 123 -27.53 2.65 -1.30
CA SER A 123 -28.50 3.71 -1.61
C SER A 123 -28.40 4.25 -3.04
N VAL A 124 -27.23 4.12 -3.69
CA VAL A 124 -27.03 4.49 -5.10
C VAL A 124 -27.83 3.57 -6.03
N GLY A 125 -28.00 2.31 -5.63
CA GLY A 125 -28.68 1.26 -6.42
C GLY A 125 -27.69 0.50 -7.31
N SER A 126 -28.17 -0.63 -7.84
CA SER A 126 -27.41 -1.57 -8.66
C SER A 126 -27.76 -1.40 -10.15
N PRO A 127 -26.79 -1.45 -11.09
CA PRO A 127 -25.36 -1.61 -10.88
C PRO A 127 -24.65 -0.30 -10.50
N VAL A 128 -23.52 -0.41 -9.74
CA VAL A 128 -22.77 0.75 -9.27
C VAL A 128 -21.27 0.46 -9.14
N ASP A 129 -20.44 1.49 -9.32
CA ASP A 129 -18.98 1.40 -9.17
C ASP A 129 -18.57 1.32 -7.68
N PHE A 130 -18.08 0.16 -7.28
CA PHE A 130 -17.61 -0.10 -5.92
C PHE A 130 -16.36 0.73 -5.57
N VAL A 131 -15.48 1.00 -6.54
CA VAL A 131 -14.29 1.82 -6.29
C VAL A 131 -14.68 3.20 -5.80
N ARG A 132 -15.59 3.85 -6.51
CA ARG A 132 -16.02 5.22 -6.24
C ARG A 132 -16.83 5.32 -4.95
N HIS A 133 -17.72 4.38 -4.69
CA HIS A 133 -18.74 4.51 -3.67
C HIS A 133 -18.46 3.77 -2.36
N ALA A 134 -17.48 2.85 -2.34
CA ALA A 134 -17.10 2.13 -1.13
C ALA A 134 -15.58 2.00 -0.97
N ALA A 135 -14.86 1.43 -1.96
CA ALA A 135 -13.45 1.11 -1.78
C ALA A 135 -12.55 2.35 -1.60
N TRP A 136 -12.95 3.51 -2.13
CA TRP A 136 -12.25 4.77 -1.88
C TRP A 136 -12.68 5.45 -0.58
N PRO A 137 -13.98 5.68 -0.30
CA PRO A 137 -14.42 6.38 0.91
C PRO A 137 -13.98 5.70 2.20
N ILE A 138 -14.12 4.38 2.29
CA ILE A 138 -13.80 3.61 3.51
C ILE A 138 -12.38 3.88 4.00
N PRO A 139 -11.31 3.59 3.23
CA PRO A 139 -9.94 3.80 3.71
C PRO A 139 -9.59 5.28 3.90
N ALA A 140 -10.13 6.16 3.08
CA ALA A 140 -9.85 7.60 3.20
C ALA A 140 -10.39 8.17 4.53
N LEU A 141 -11.62 7.80 4.92
CA LEU A 141 -12.20 8.20 6.20
C LEU A 141 -11.47 7.54 7.38
N ILE A 142 -11.11 6.27 7.27
CA ILE A 142 -10.31 5.57 8.30
C ILE A 142 -8.94 6.22 8.47
N ALA A 143 -8.27 6.62 7.39
CA ALA A 143 -6.99 7.34 7.46
C ALA A 143 -7.15 8.68 8.16
N CYS A 144 -8.20 9.44 7.86
CA CYS A 144 -8.52 10.69 8.54
C CYS A 144 -8.75 10.49 10.04
N GLU A 145 -9.55 9.51 10.40
CA GLU A 145 -9.83 9.17 11.81
C GLU A 145 -8.56 8.76 12.55
N PHE A 146 -7.76 7.87 11.96
CA PHE A 146 -6.50 7.40 12.52
C PHE A 146 -5.51 8.54 12.78
N LEU A 147 -5.38 9.49 11.86
CA LEU A 147 -4.50 10.65 12.03
C LEU A 147 -5.03 11.65 13.05
N GLY A 148 -6.32 11.63 13.35
CA GLY A 148 -6.99 12.61 14.20
C GLY A 148 -7.38 13.88 13.45
N VAL A 149 -7.78 13.75 12.18
CA VAL A 149 -8.40 14.80 11.38
C VAL A 149 -9.79 15.11 11.95
N PRO A 150 -10.15 16.39 12.16
CA PRO A 150 -11.50 16.76 12.58
C PRO A 150 -12.58 16.23 11.63
N ARG A 151 -13.71 15.79 12.19
CA ARG A 151 -14.80 15.20 11.39
C ARG A 151 -15.30 16.09 10.27
N ASP A 152 -15.41 17.38 10.54
CA ASP A 152 -15.91 18.37 9.56
C ASP A 152 -14.96 18.51 8.35
N ASP A 153 -13.68 18.20 8.51
CA ASP A 153 -12.67 18.32 7.47
C ASP A 153 -12.54 17.01 6.63
N GLN A 154 -13.01 15.86 7.14
CA GLN A 154 -12.71 14.53 6.58
C GLN A 154 -13.24 14.35 5.15
N ALA A 155 -14.47 14.79 4.87
CA ALA A 155 -15.09 14.64 3.55
C ALA A 155 -14.37 15.46 2.47
N GLU A 156 -13.99 16.69 2.80
CA GLU A 156 -13.23 17.56 1.89
C GLU A 156 -11.83 17.00 1.66
N LEU A 157 -11.13 16.62 2.72
CA LEU A 157 -9.79 16.07 2.63
C LEU A 157 -9.75 14.78 1.82
N SER A 158 -10.72 13.87 2.00
CA SER A 158 -10.86 12.65 1.20
C SER A 158 -10.99 12.96 -0.30
N ARG A 159 -11.77 13.98 -0.66
CA ARG A 159 -11.86 14.43 -2.06
C ARG A 159 -10.53 14.98 -2.57
N MET A 160 -9.87 15.83 -1.78
CA MET A 160 -8.58 16.42 -2.14
C MET A 160 -7.50 15.36 -2.39
N ILE A 161 -7.45 14.31 -1.57
CA ILE A 161 -6.49 13.20 -1.75
C ILE A 161 -6.76 12.47 -3.06
N ARG A 162 -8.02 12.15 -3.36
CA ARG A 162 -8.40 11.50 -4.62
C ARG A 162 -8.00 12.33 -5.84
N ASP A 163 -8.37 13.61 -5.85
CA ASP A 163 -8.09 14.53 -6.96
C ASP A 163 -6.58 14.77 -7.12
N SER A 164 -5.82 14.81 -6.02
CA SER A 164 -4.36 14.86 -6.02
C SER A 164 -3.73 13.62 -6.65
N ARG A 165 -4.30 12.42 -6.37
CA ARG A 165 -3.84 11.16 -6.99
C ARG A 165 -3.99 11.19 -8.52
N GLU A 166 -5.15 11.57 -9.01
CA GLU A 166 -5.42 11.66 -10.45
C GLU A 166 -4.43 12.60 -11.14
N SER A 167 -4.14 13.73 -10.50
CA SER A 167 -3.18 14.72 -10.98
C SER A 167 -1.74 14.22 -10.98
N ARG A 168 -1.31 13.46 -9.97
CA ARG A 168 0.02 12.84 -9.93
C ARG A 168 0.19 11.80 -11.03
N LEU A 169 -0.85 11.01 -11.30
CA LEU A 169 -0.85 10.05 -12.41
C LEU A 169 -0.71 10.77 -13.78
N ALA A 170 -1.34 11.93 -13.92
CA ALA A 170 -1.21 12.79 -15.10
C ALA A 170 0.10 13.60 -15.14
N ARG A 171 1.00 13.47 -14.15
CA ARG A 171 2.22 14.27 -13.98
C ARG A 171 1.95 15.79 -13.94
N GLN A 172 0.79 16.19 -13.45
CA GLN A 172 0.40 17.59 -13.31
C GLN A 172 0.54 18.02 -11.84
N ARG A 173 1.19 19.17 -11.60
CA ARG A 173 1.15 19.83 -10.29
C ARG A 173 -0.17 20.59 -10.19
N THR A 174 -1.09 20.12 -9.38
CA THR A 174 -2.41 20.74 -9.23
C THR A 174 -2.56 21.42 -7.87
N SER A 175 -3.57 22.29 -7.81
CA SER A 175 -4.00 22.91 -6.56
C SER A 175 -4.40 21.90 -5.49
N SER A 176 -4.90 20.73 -5.86
CA SER A 176 -5.30 19.66 -4.92
C SER A 176 -4.10 19.03 -4.22
N GLY A 177 -2.98 18.79 -4.92
CA GLY A 177 -1.74 18.30 -4.29
C GLY A 177 -1.18 19.28 -3.28
N LEU A 178 -1.09 20.56 -3.65
CA LEU A 178 -0.70 21.63 -2.73
C LEU A 178 -1.70 21.80 -1.56
N GLY A 179 -2.98 21.53 -1.82
CA GLY A 179 -4.03 21.57 -0.81
C GLY A 179 -3.80 20.54 0.32
N VAL A 180 -3.44 19.29 -0.05
CA VAL A 180 -3.13 18.22 0.93
C VAL A 180 -1.90 18.61 1.77
N VAL A 181 -0.81 19.04 1.13
CA VAL A 181 0.41 19.51 1.82
C VAL A 181 0.08 20.64 2.80
N ASN A 182 -0.61 21.69 2.34
CA ASN A 182 -0.99 22.81 3.18
C ASN A 182 -1.93 22.39 4.32
N TYR A 183 -2.81 21.43 4.09
CA TYR A 183 -3.68 20.90 5.13
C TYR A 183 -2.88 20.17 6.21
N THR A 184 -1.99 19.26 5.82
CA THR A 184 -1.18 18.48 6.78
C THR A 184 -0.24 19.36 7.60
N GLN A 185 0.31 20.44 7.02
CA GLN A 185 1.08 21.45 7.75
C GLN A 185 0.21 22.17 8.82
N ARG A 186 -0.99 22.62 8.45
CA ARG A 186 -1.92 23.23 9.41
C ARG A 186 -2.37 22.23 10.49
N LEU A 187 -2.60 20.97 10.11
CA LEU A 187 -2.96 19.92 11.06
C LEU A 187 -1.82 19.67 12.05
N ALA A 188 -0.58 19.55 11.60
CA ALA A 188 0.59 19.40 12.46
C ALA A 188 0.71 20.57 13.46
N ALA A 189 0.62 21.81 12.98
CA ALA A 189 0.66 23.02 13.83
C ALA A 189 -0.51 23.06 14.84
N ARG A 190 -1.72 22.62 14.46
CA ARG A 190 -2.87 22.52 15.36
C ARG A 190 -2.63 21.45 16.43
N LYS A 191 -2.11 20.28 16.05
CA LYS A 191 -1.84 19.15 16.95
C LYS A 191 -0.71 19.44 17.95
N ARG A 192 0.24 20.29 17.60
CA ARG A 192 1.24 20.76 18.59
C ARG A 192 0.61 21.56 19.73
N ARG A 193 -0.46 22.30 19.45
CA ARG A 193 -1.17 23.10 20.47
C ARG A 193 -2.22 22.28 21.22
N ASP A 194 -2.91 21.41 20.50
CA ASP A 194 -3.97 20.54 21.02
C ASP A 194 -3.82 19.13 20.40
N PRO A 195 -3.04 18.25 21.02
CA PRO A 195 -2.70 16.95 20.46
C PRO A 195 -3.90 16.04 20.15
N GLY A 196 -4.88 15.93 21.05
CA GLY A 196 -6.01 14.99 20.89
C GLY A 196 -5.57 13.51 20.80
N GLU A 197 -6.47 12.62 20.35
CA GLU A 197 -6.29 11.16 20.44
C GLU A 197 -5.69 10.50 19.18
N GLY A 198 -5.68 11.14 18.01
CA GLY A 198 -5.16 10.58 16.76
C GLY A 198 -3.65 10.36 16.76
N MET A 199 -3.15 9.66 15.76
CA MET A 199 -1.73 9.34 15.57
C MET A 199 -0.81 10.54 15.75
N ILE A 200 -1.13 11.68 15.11
CA ILE A 200 -0.30 12.89 15.17
C ILE A 200 -0.25 13.42 16.61
N GLY A 201 -1.39 13.44 17.29
CA GLY A 201 -1.47 13.87 18.68
C GLY A 201 -0.65 13.01 19.61
N VAL A 202 -0.60 11.70 19.37
CA VAL A 202 0.26 10.78 20.11
C VAL A 202 1.73 11.08 19.88
N ILE A 203 2.13 11.23 18.62
CA ILE A 203 3.51 11.56 18.26
C ILE A 203 3.93 12.86 18.95
N VAL A 204 3.07 13.89 18.94
CA VAL A 204 3.35 15.16 19.58
C VAL A 204 3.54 15.02 21.10
N ARG A 205 2.68 14.24 21.78
CA ARG A 205 2.80 14.05 23.24
C ARG A 205 4.03 13.25 23.64
N GLU A 206 4.38 12.24 22.86
CA GLU A 206 5.43 11.28 23.22
C GLU A 206 6.80 11.67 22.66
N HIS A 207 6.84 12.40 21.53
CA HIS A 207 8.05 12.66 20.74
C HIS A 207 8.09 14.06 20.09
N GLY A 208 7.25 15.00 20.54
CA GLY A 208 7.11 16.29 19.87
C GLY A 208 8.41 17.08 19.74
N ASP A 209 9.28 17.00 20.74
CA ASP A 209 10.56 17.71 20.77
C ASP A 209 11.64 17.05 19.88
N GLU A 210 11.40 15.81 19.41
CA GLU A 210 12.32 15.07 18.55
C GLU A 210 12.10 15.31 17.05
N LEU A 211 11.00 16.00 16.68
CA LEU A 211 10.58 16.21 15.30
C LEU A 211 10.44 17.68 14.96
N THR A 212 10.90 18.07 13.77
CA THR A 212 10.57 19.38 13.21
C THR A 212 9.11 19.45 12.78
N ASP A 213 8.60 20.66 12.49
CA ASP A 213 7.23 20.84 11.98
C ASP A 213 7.06 20.21 10.59
N GLU A 214 8.10 20.30 9.76
CA GLU A 214 8.13 19.71 8.43
C GLU A 214 8.12 18.15 8.49
N GLU A 215 8.89 17.57 9.41
CA GLU A 215 8.88 16.12 9.61
C GLU A 215 7.53 15.63 10.12
N LEU A 216 6.90 16.34 11.05
CA LEU A 216 5.58 15.99 11.57
C LEU A 216 4.51 16.12 10.47
N ALA A 217 4.57 17.17 9.66
CA ALA A 217 3.66 17.36 8.52
C ALA A 217 3.87 16.27 7.44
N GLY A 218 5.12 15.94 7.12
CA GLY A 218 5.43 14.89 6.16
C GLY A 218 5.04 13.50 6.65
N LEU A 219 5.21 13.19 7.94
CA LEU A 219 4.67 11.97 8.55
C LEU A 219 3.15 11.92 8.40
N ALA A 220 2.44 13.02 8.64
CA ALA A 220 1.00 13.11 8.48
C ALA A 220 0.58 12.89 7.02
N GLU A 221 1.22 13.59 6.08
CA GLU A 221 0.95 13.50 4.65
C GLU A 221 1.20 12.10 4.11
N GLY A 222 2.38 11.53 4.37
CA GLY A 222 2.75 10.20 3.89
C GLY A 222 1.80 9.12 4.41
N ASN A 223 1.44 9.16 5.71
CA ASN A 223 0.51 8.19 6.27
C ASN A 223 -0.92 8.39 5.72
N LEU A 224 -1.38 9.62 5.55
CA LEU A 224 -2.70 9.92 5.01
C LEU A 224 -2.85 9.42 3.56
N ILE A 225 -1.93 9.82 2.69
CA ILE A 225 -2.00 9.48 1.26
C ILE A 225 -1.82 7.98 1.05
N MET A 226 -0.76 7.40 1.64
CA MET A 226 -0.49 5.97 1.43
C MET A 226 -1.56 5.08 2.04
N ALA A 227 -2.08 5.41 3.24
CA ALA A 227 -3.15 4.63 3.85
C ALA A 227 -4.44 4.69 3.02
N ALA A 228 -4.83 5.87 2.51
CA ALA A 228 -6.03 6.00 1.68
C ALA A 228 -5.88 5.29 0.33
N GLU A 229 -4.82 5.58 -0.43
CA GLU A 229 -4.65 5.07 -1.80
C GLU A 229 -4.39 3.56 -1.85
N GLN A 230 -3.46 3.07 -1.01
CA GLN A 230 -3.12 1.66 -1.02
C GLN A 230 -4.27 0.80 -0.51
N MET A 231 -4.97 1.25 0.53
CA MET A 231 -6.10 0.49 1.04
C MET A 231 -7.33 0.56 0.14
N ALA A 232 -7.56 1.67 -0.57
CA ALA A 232 -8.61 1.73 -1.59
C ALA A 232 -8.35 0.71 -2.72
N ALA A 233 -7.11 0.65 -3.21
CA ALA A 233 -6.70 -0.35 -4.19
C ALA A 233 -6.85 -1.78 -3.64
N GLN A 234 -6.37 -2.02 -2.41
CA GLN A 234 -6.41 -3.33 -1.77
C GLN A 234 -7.85 -3.81 -1.54
N LEU A 235 -8.75 -2.93 -1.09
CA LEU A 235 -10.15 -3.28 -0.85
C LEU A 235 -10.90 -3.56 -2.16
N ALA A 236 -10.66 -2.75 -3.20
CA ALA A 236 -11.26 -2.98 -4.53
C ALA A 236 -10.81 -4.34 -5.12
N ILE A 237 -9.50 -4.63 -5.09
CA ILE A 237 -8.96 -5.91 -5.55
C ILE A 237 -9.45 -7.07 -4.67
N ALA A 238 -9.59 -6.87 -3.36
CA ALA A 238 -10.12 -7.88 -2.46
C ALA A 238 -11.55 -8.31 -2.82
N VAL A 239 -12.41 -7.32 -3.08
CA VAL A 239 -13.79 -7.60 -3.50
C VAL A 239 -13.82 -8.20 -4.90
N LEU A 240 -12.99 -7.71 -5.84
CA LEU A 240 -12.86 -8.33 -7.17
C LEU A 240 -12.46 -9.81 -7.06
N LEU A 241 -11.45 -10.16 -6.26
CA LEU A 241 -11.06 -11.55 -6.01
C LEU A 241 -12.21 -12.40 -5.46
N LEU A 242 -13.02 -11.87 -4.55
CA LEU A 242 -14.16 -12.60 -3.99
C LEU A 242 -15.29 -12.80 -5.01
N VAL A 243 -15.63 -11.79 -5.81
CA VAL A 243 -16.71 -11.92 -6.80
C VAL A 243 -16.31 -12.80 -8.00
N THR A 244 -15.02 -12.86 -8.35
CA THR A 244 -14.50 -13.77 -9.39
C THR A 244 -14.25 -15.18 -8.84
N HIS A 245 -14.28 -15.38 -7.52
CA HIS A 245 -14.18 -16.68 -6.85
C HIS A 245 -15.38 -16.93 -5.93
N PRO A 246 -16.59 -17.13 -6.49
CA PRO A 246 -17.84 -17.16 -5.71
C PRO A 246 -17.86 -18.25 -4.62
N ALA A 247 -17.16 -19.36 -4.83
CA ALA A 247 -17.02 -20.40 -3.80
C ALA A 247 -16.23 -19.92 -2.57
N GLN A 248 -15.20 -19.10 -2.78
CA GLN A 248 -14.42 -18.50 -1.68
C GLN A 248 -15.23 -17.41 -0.95
N MET A 249 -16.01 -16.62 -1.71
CA MET A 249 -16.93 -15.63 -1.14
C MET A 249 -18.02 -16.28 -0.29
N ALA A 250 -18.66 -17.35 -0.78
CA ALA A 250 -19.65 -18.12 -0.03
C ALA A 250 -19.03 -18.73 1.24
N LEU A 251 -17.84 -19.31 1.13
CA LEU A 251 -17.12 -19.90 2.25
C LEU A 251 -16.81 -18.86 3.35
N LEU A 252 -16.36 -17.64 2.97
CA LEU A 252 -16.10 -16.57 3.94
C LEU A 252 -17.39 -16.13 4.66
N ARG A 253 -18.53 -16.10 3.96
CA ARG A 253 -19.83 -15.78 4.54
C ARG A 253 -20.33 -16.84 5.52
N GLU A 254 -20.14 -18.12 5.18
CA GLU A 254 -20.56 -19.27 6.01
C GLU A 254 -19.63 -19.50 7.20
N ARG A 255 -18.37 -19.14 7.06
CA ARG A 255 -17.32 -19.36 8.04
C ARG A 255 -16.55 -18.06 8.35
N PRO A 256 -17.16 -17.13 9.13
CA PRO A 256 -16.58 -15.83 9.45
C PRO A 256 -15.21 -15.91 10.16
N GLU A 257 -14.92 -17.04 10.84
CA GLU A 257 -13.63 -17.29 11.48
C GLU A 257 -12.46 -17.37 10.49
N LEU A 258 -12.72 -17.55 9.19
CA LEU A 258 -11.70 -17.52 8.14
C LEU A 258 -11.22 -16.11 7.77
N VAL A 259 -11.80 -15.06 8.35
CA VAL A 259 -11.50 -13.66 7.98
C VAL A 259 -10.03 -13.31 8.08
N ASP A 260 -9.33 -13.84 9.09
CA ASP A 260 -7.89 -13.59 9.27
C ASP A 260 -7.08 -14.18 8.10
N GLY A 261 -7.37 -15.43 7.75
CA GLY A 261 -6.76 -16.11 6.60
C GLY A 261 -7.11 -15.42 5.28
N ALA A 262 -8.38 -15.04 5.11
CA ALA A 262 -8.85 -14.34 3.92
C ALA A 262 -8.14 -12.99 3.71
N ALA A 263 -7.97 -12.21 4.78
CA ALA A 263 -7.24 -10.93 4.72
C ALA A 263 -5.77 -11.13 4.31
N GLU A 264 -5.06 -12.10 4.91
CA GLU A 264 -3.67 -12.41 4.54
C GLU A 264 -3.57 -12.94 3.10
N GLU A 265 -4.48 -13.81 2.67
CA GLU A 265 -4.47 -14.37 1.32
C GLU A 265 -4.77 -13.31 0.26
N VAL A 266 -5.72 -12.41 0.50
CA VAL A 266 -5.99 -11.28 -0.38
C VAL A 266 -4.75 -10.39 -0.52
N ILE A 267 -4.08 -10.05 0.59
CA ILE A 267 -2.88 -9.23 0.58
C ILE A 267 -1.74 -9.92 -0.18
N ARG A 268 -1.54 -11.22 0.07
CA ARG A 268 -0.53 -12.02 -0.60
C ARG A 268 -0.78 -12.13 -2.10
N HIS A 269 -2.00 -12.50 -2.46
CA HIS A 269 -2.37 -12.78 -3.84
C HIS A 269 -2.39 -11.52 -4.70
N ALA A 270 -2.96 -10.43 -4.18
CA ALA A 270 -3.03 -9.16 -4.86
C ALA A 270 -1.67 -8.50 -5.04
N SER A 271 -0.81 -8.49 -4.00
CA SER A 271 0.50 -7.81 -4.03
C SER A 271 0.44 -6.46 -4.74
N ILE A 272 -0.48 -5.58 -4.31
CA ILE A 272 -0.77 -4.30 -4.98
C ILE A 272 0.45 -3.37 -5.09
N VAL A 273 1.42 -3.52 -4.19
CA VAL A 273 2.76 -2.98 -4.32
C VAL A 273 3.63 -4.07 -4.93
N GLU A 274 3.80 -4.03 -6.24
CA GLU A 274 4.48 -5.08 -7.00
C GLU A 274 5.96 -5.17 -6.67
N ALA A 275 6.58 -4.01 -6.46
CA ALA A 275 7.95 -3.88 -5.97
C ALA A 275 8.02 -2.68 -5.01
N PRO A 276 8.70 -2.80 -3.86
CA PRO A 276 8.98 -1.66 -3.00
C PRO A 276 9.95 -0.69 -3.70
N ALA A 277 10.31 0.40 -3.02
CA ALA A 277 11.37 1.27 -3.51
C ALA A 277 12.62 0.41 -3.81
N PRO A 278 13.25 0.57 -5.00
CA PRO A 278 14.47 -0.16 -5.35
C PRO A 278 15.55 0.04 -4.30
N ARG A 279 16.45 -0.92 -4.20
CA ARG A 279 17.62 -0.85 -3.33
C ARG A 279 18.85 -0.51 -4.16
N VAL A 280 19.78 0.24 -3.58
CA VAL A 280 21.07 0.54 -4.16
C VAL A 280 22.13 -0.24 -3.40
N ALA A 281 22.94 -1.02 -4.09
CA ALA A 281 24.07 -1.71 -3.49
C ALA A 281 25.14 -0.71 -3.04
N LEU A 282 25.56 -0.77 -1.78
CA LEU A 282 26.57 0.12 -1.21
C LEU A 282 28.01 -0.42 -1.37
N ALA A 283 28.15 -1.69 -1.70
CA ALA A 283 29.43 -2.36 -1.92
C ALA A 283 29.27 -3.40 -3.03
N VAL A 284 30.36 -4.07 -3.41
CA VAL A 284 30.30 -5.26 -4.26
C VAL A 284 29.76 -6.41 -3.43
N LEU A 285 28.65 -7.00 -3.88
CA LEU A 285 27.89 -8.02 -3.18
C LEU A 285 27.66 -9.22 -4.09
N ARG A 286 27.57 -10.43 -3.49
CA ARG A 286 27.19 -11.62 -4.23
C ARG A 286 25.84 -12.12 -3.76
N VAL A 287 24.85 -12.15 -4.69
CA VAL A 287 23.49 -12.61 -4.43
C VAL A 287 23.15 -13.74 -5.40
N ALA A 288 22.83 -14.92 -4.91
CA ALA A 288 22.53 -16.10 -5.70
C ALA A 288 23.51 -16.38 -6.86
N GLY A 289 24.81 -16.15 -6.62
CA GLY A 289 25.86 -16.38 -7.60
C GLY A 289 26.19 -15.20 -8.52
N HIS A 290 25.41 -14.12 -8.51
CA HIS A 290 25.63 -12.91 -9.31
C HIS A 290 26.38 -11.85 -8.51
N ASP A 291 27.36 -11.22 -9.15
CA ASP A 291 28.13 -10.12 -8.55
C ASP A 291 27.43 -8.78 -8.87
N ILE A 292 26.85 -8.17 -7.84
CA ILE A 292 26.22 -6.86 -7.89
C ILE A 292 27.22 -5.82 -7.41
N ARG A 293 27.50 -4.80 -8.23
CA ARG A 293 28.49 -3.76 -7.93
C ARG A 293 27.89 -2.63 -7.10
N ALA A 294 28.75 -1.90 -6.40
CA ALA A 294 28.35 -0.68 -5.73
C ALA A 294 27.70 0.32 -6.71
N GLY A 295 26.57 0.89 -6.30
CA GLY A 295 25.78 1.82 -7.11
C GLY A 295 24.79 1.16 -8.07
N GLU A 296 24.87 -0.17 -8.29
CA GLU A 296 23.85 -0.88 -9.08
C GLU A 296 22.52 -0.98 -8.31
N VAL A 297 21.44 -1.04 -9.05
CA VAL A 297 20.08 -0.99 -8.50
C VAL A 297 19.44 -2.37 -8.48
N VAL A 298 18.80 -2.71 -7.37
CA VAL A 298 18.13 -3.99 -7.16
C VAL A 298 16.63 -3.76 -6.91
N THR A 299 15.80 -4.30 -7.77
CA THR A 299 14.35 -4.31 -7.65
C THR A 299 13.87 -5.68 -7.18
N CYS A 300 13.20 -5.73 -6.04
CA CYS A 300 12.62 -6.95 -5.49
C CYS A 300 11.16 -7.08 -5.94
N SER A 301 10.81 -8.11 -6.71
CA SER A 301 9.42 -8.34 -7.11
C SER A 301 8.66 -9.06 -6.01
N LEU A 302 7.82 -8.32 -5.26
CA LEU A 302 6.94 -8.90 -4.24
C LEU A 302 5.83 -9.73 -4.88
N LEU A 303 5.35 -9.31 -6.06
CA LEU A 303 4.33 -10.04 -6.80
C LEU A 303 4.83 -11.43 -7.19
N ALA A 304 5.95 -11.52 -7.91
CA ALA A 304 6.52 -12.80 -8.33
C ALA A 304 6.84 -13.70 -7.14
N THR A 305 7.44 -13.12 -6.10
CA THR A 305 7.81 -13.82 -4.85
C THR A 305 6.60 -14.40 -4.13
N ASN A 306 5.54 -13.62 -3.97
CA ASN A 306 4.33 -14.04 -3.26
C ASN A 306 3.52 -15.07 -4.09
N ARG A 307 3.47 -14.93 -5.41
CA ARG A 307 2.79 -15.88 -6.31
C ARG A 307 3.52 -17.20 -6.40
N ALA A 308 4.84 -17.24 -6.37
CA ALA A 308 5.62 -18.46 -6.32
C ALA A 308 5.29 -19.34 -5.09
N ARG A 309 4.76 -18.77 -4.01
CA ARG A 309 4.32 -19.50 -2.81
C ARG A 309 2.89 -20.06 -2.91
N GLY A 310 2.26 -19.95 -4.05
CA GLY A 310 0.93 -20.48 -4.37
C GLY A 310 0.19 -19.59 -5.36
N GLU A 311 -0.06 -20.11 -6.54
CA GLU A 311 -0.68 -19.37 -7.64
C GLU A 311 -2.18 -19.15 -7.43
N ARG A 312 -2.86 -20.14 -6.83
CA ARG A 312 -4.32 -20.09 -6.64
C ARG A 312 -4.69 -19.20 -5.44
N PHE A 313 -5.76 -18.45 -5.61
CA PHE A 313 -6.42 -17.74 -4.52
C PHE A 313 -7.20 -18.74 -3.64
N ASP A 314 -6.85 -18.81 -2.35
CA ASP A 314 -7.44 -19.76 -1.41
C ASP A 314 -7.44 -19.16 0.02
N ILE A 315 -8.61 -18.73 0.50
CA ILE A 315 -8.77 -18.12 1.82
C ILE A 315 -8.54 -19.08 2.99
N THR A 316 -8.45 -20.38 2.71
CA THR A 316 -8.15 -21.41 3.73
C THR A 316 -6.65 -21.68 3.87
N ARG A 317 -5.83 -21.04 3.04
CA ARG A 317 -4.37 -21.21 3.04
C ARG A 317 -3.79 -20.91 4.42
N GLN A 318 -3.14 -21.91 4.99
CA GLN A 318 -2.46 -21.76 6.27
C GLN A 318 -1.01 -21.27 6.08
N ASN A 319 -0.62 -20.25 6.86
CA ASN A 319 0.77 -19.80 7.09
C ASN A 319 1.63 -19.63 5.83
N ALA A 320 1.09 -19.16 4.74
CA ALA A 320 1.92 -18.68 3.65
C ALA A 320 2.49 -17.32 4.05
N GLY A 321 3.58 -17.30 4.81
CA GLY A 321 4.33 -16.06 5.05
C GLY A 321 4.52 -15.35 3.71
N HIS A 322 4.11 -14.08 3.61
CA HIS A 322 4.21 -13.30 2.38
C HIS A 322 5.02 -12.02 2.61
N LEU A 323 5.53 -11.46 1.54
CA LEU A 323 6.34 -10.23 1.56
C LEU A 323 5.55 -9.00 1.07
N ALA A 324 4.23 -9.05 0.96
CA ALA A 324 3.42 -7.95 0.45
C ALA A 324 3.56 -6.64 1.25
N PHE A 325 3.94 -6.74 2.52
CA PHE A 325 4.29 -5.59 3.37
C PHE A 325 5.80 -5.28 3.41
N GLY A 326 6.58 -5.87 2.51
CA GLY A 326 8.04 -5.78 2.55
C GLY A 326 8.65 -6.60 3.69
N HIS A 327 9.93 -6.35 3.98
CA HIS A 327 10.69 -7.02 5.04
C HIS A 327 11.76 -6.08 5.61
N GLY A 328 12.34 -6.45 6.77
CA GLY A 328 13.43 -5.69 7.42
C GLY A 328 12.94 -4.38 8.04
N ILE A 329 13.86 -3.41 8.11
CA ILE A 329 13.60 -2.11 8.78
C ILE A 329 12.47 -1.31 8.12
N HIS A 330 12.26 -1.48 6.81
CA HIS A 330 11.19 -0.85 6.04
C HIS A 330 9.90 -1.69 5.95
N HIS A 331 9.76 -2.78 6.72
CA HIS A 331 8.48 -3.49 6.80
C HIS A 331 7.35 -2.50 7.10
N CYS A 332 6.24 -2.59 6.37
CA CYS A 332 5.14 -1.64 6.42
C CYS A 332 4.69 -1.37 7.86
N VAL A 333 4.79 -0.11 8.30
CA VAL A 333 4.36 0.29 9.65
C VAL A 333 2.84 0.22 9.77
N GLY A 334 2.12 0.46 8.67
CA GLY A 334 0.65 0.43 8.59
C GLY A 334 0.03 -0.97 8.48
N ALA A 335 0.83 -2.05 8.45
CA ALA A 335 0.32 -3.41 8.30
C ALA A 335 -0.77 -3.81 9.33
N PRO A 336 -0.70 -3.41 10.62
CA PRO A 336 -1.77 -3.69 11.57
C PRO A 336 -3.11 -3.01 11.21
N LEU A 337 -3.06 -1.76 10.75
CA LEU A 337 -4.25 -1.01 10.33
C LEU A 337 -4.84 -1.59 9.03
N ALA A 338 -4.00 -1.95 8.08
CA ALA A 338 -4.44 -2.57 6.82
C ALA A 338 -5.18 -3.90 7.07
N ARG A 339 -4.61 -4.75 7.93
CA ARG A 339 -5.26 -6.00 8.34
C ARG A 339 -6.59 -5.77 9.04
N LEU A 340 -6.64 -4.81 9.96
CA LEU A 340 -7.88 -4.47 10.66
C LEU A 340 -8.97 -4.00 9.71
N GLN A 341 -8.65 -3.15 8.74
CA GLN A 341 -9.61 -2.69 7.75
C GLN A 341 -10.19 -3.84 6.94
N LEU A 342 -9.37 -4.77 6.44
CA LEU A 342 -9.86 -5.94 5.69
C LEU A 342 -10.70 -6.88 6.56
N ARG A 343 -10.28 -7.12 7.81
CA ARG A 343 -11.02 -7.96 8.76
C ARG A 343 -12.40 -7.41 9.10
N VAL A 344 -12.60 -6.11 9.00
CA VAL A 344 -13.90 -5.47 9.19
C VAL A 344 -14.68 -5.41 7.88
N ALA A 345 -14.05 -4.93 6.81
CA ALA A 345 -14.76 -4.65 5.56
C ALA A 345 -15.19 -5.93 4.80
N LEU A 346 -14.33 -6.97 4.72
CA LEU A 346 -14.67 -8.16 3.94
C LEU A 346 -15.91 -8.89 4.46
N PRO A 347 -16.03 -9.21 5.77
CA PRO A 347 -17.26 -9.82 6.28
C PRO A 347 -18.50 -8.93 6.12
N ALA A 348 -18.36 -7.61 6.27
CA ALA A 348 -19.46 -6.67 6.09
C ALA A 348 -20.01 -6.73 4.66
N VAL A 349 -19.10 -6.69 3.65
CA VAL A 349 -19.48 -6.77 2.23
C VAL A 349 -20.16 -8.10 1.90
N VAL A 350 -19.55 -9.24 2.24
CA VAL A 350 -20.09 -10.56 1.85
C VAL A 350 -21.38 -10.92 2.57
N ARG A 351 -21.60 -10.40 3.78
CA ARG A 351 -22.83 -10.55 4.54
C ARG A 351 -23.95 -9.72 3.95
N ARG A 352 -23.67 -8.44 3.62
CA ARG A 352 -24.67 -7.49 3.14
C ARG A 352 -25.10 -7.77 1.71
N PHE A 353 -24.17 -8.17 0.85
CA PHE A 353 -24.41 -8.42 -0.57
C PHE A 353 -24.10 -9.87 -0.97
N PRO A 354 -24.95 -10.84 -0.54
CA PRO A 354 -24.68 -12.27 -0.76
C PRO A 354 -24.70 -12.70 -2.24
N ALA A 355 -25.35 -11.90 -3.11
CA ALA A 355 -25.45 -12.12 -4.56
C ALA A 355 -24.53 -11.21 -5.37
N LEU A 356 -23.57 -10.52 -4.71
CA LEU A 356 -22.65 -9.57 -5.35
C LEU A 356 -21.87 -10.24 -6.49
N ARG A 357 -21.87 -9.60 -7.66
CA ARG A 357 -21.17 -10.07 -8.84
C ARG A 357 -20.76 -8.90 -9.73
N LEU A 358 -19.88 -9.15 -10.70
CA LEU A 358 -19.55 -8.17 -11.73
C LEU A 358 -20.78 -7.83 -12.57
N ALA A 359 -21.00 -6.55 -12.84
CA ALA A 359 -22.00 -6.06 -13.77
C ALA A 359 -21.50 -5.98 -15.22
N VAL A 360 -20.21 -6.28 -15.45
CA VAL A 360 -19.56 -6.32 -16.75
C VAL A 360 -18.68 -7.58 -16.85
N PRO A 361 -18.34 -8.06 -18.05
CA PRO A 361 -17.34 -9.12 -18.22
C PRO A 361 -16.00 -8.75 -17.58
N GLU A 362 -15.29 -9.74 -17.01
CA GLU A 362 -14.00 -9.52 -16.34
C GLU A 362 -12.95 -8.93 -17.29
N GLU A 363 -12.97 -9.33 -18.55
CA GLU A 363 -12.08 -8.83 -19.63
C GLU A 363 -12.27 -7.34 -19.95
N ASP A 364 -13.41 -6.75 -19.60
CA ASP A 364 -13.70 -5.33 -19.78
C ASP A 364 -13.15 -4.46 -18.64
N LEU A 365 -12.69 -5.07 -17.55
CA LEU A 365 -12.11 -4.34 -16.42
C LEU A 365 -10.78 -3.70 -16.83
N ARG A 366 -10.61 -2.44 -16.44
CA ARG A 366 -9.38 -1.69 -16.68
C ARG A 366 -8.60 -1.55 -15.39
N PHE A 367 -7.29 -1.75 -15.51
CA PHE A 367 -6.36 -1.69 -14.39
C PHE A 367 -5.39 -0.53 -14.55
N LYS A 368 -5.06 0.11 -13.44
CA LYS A 368 -3.99 1.11 -13.33
C LYS A 368 -2.69 0.40 -12.99
N PRO A 369 -1.58 0.73 -13.66
CA PRO A 369 -0.29 0.13 -13.36
C PRO A 369 0.19 0.48 -11.94
N GLY A 370 1.04 -0.38 -11.39
CA GLY A 370 1.57 -0.28 -10.03
C GLY A 370 2.59 0.84 -9.79
N ARG A 371 2.78 1.79 -10.72
CA ARG A 371 3.65 2.96 -10.56
C ARG A 371 3.07 4.20 -11.26
N PRO A 372 3.20 5.36 -10.65
CA PRO A 372 3.74 5.73 -9.31
C PRO A 372 2.80 5.43 -8.14
N ALA A 373 1.67 4.83 -8.38
CA ALA A 373 0.64 4.46 -7.40
C ALA A 373 0.58 2.93 -7.22
N PRO A 374 -0.16 2.39 -6.24
CA PRO A 374 -0.42 0.95 -6.14
C PRO A 374 -1.19 0.46 -7.37
N PHE A 375 -0.98 -0.81 -7.74
CA PHE A 375 -1.81 -1.49 -8.72
C PHE A 375 -3.27 -1.49 -8.27
N ALA A 376 -4.18 -1.13 -9.15
CA ALA A 376 -5.60 -0.98 -8.82
C ALA A 376 -6.48 -1.22 -10.04
N VAL A 377 -7.72 -1.67 -9.82
CA VAL A 377 -8.78 -1.56 -10.82
C VAL A 377 -9.26 -0.11 -10.90
N GLU A 378 -9.56 0.39 -12.10
CA GLU A 378 -10.01 1.76 -12.31
C GLU A 378 -11.42 1.99 -11.79
N GLU A 379 -12.33 1.12 -12.21
CA GLU A 379 -13.73 1.06 -11.82
C GLU A 379 -14.07 -0.42 -11.57
N LEU A 380 -14.95 -0.67 -10.61
CA LEU A 380 -15.44 -2.00 -10.31
C LEU A 380 -16.98 -1.99 -10.29
N PRO A 381 -17.61 -2.06 -11.49
CA PRO A 381 -19.06 -2.10 -11.60
C PRO A 381 -19.60 -3.41 -11.02
N LEU A 382 -20.39 -3.31 -9.95
CA LEU A 382 -20.98 -4.44 -9.25
C LEU A 382 -22.50 -4.38 -9.27
N GLU A 383 -23.12 -5.55 -9.24
CA GLU A 383 -24.56 -5.72 -9.07
C GLU A 383 -24.86 -6.83 -8.06
N TRP A 384 -26.06 -6.74 -7.41
CA TRP A 384 -26.52 -7.66 -6.36
C TRP A 384 -28.02 -7.86 -6.38
#